data_07cbd5b3cbc387b27719f47c1ce24d3f
#
_entry.id   07cbd5b3cbc387b27719f47c1ce24d3f
#
_cell.length_a   1.000
_cell.length_b   1.000
_cell.length_c   1.000
_cell.angle_alpha   90.00
_cell.angle_beta   90.00
_cell.angle_gamma   90.00
#
_symmetry.space_group_name_H-M   'P 1'
#
loop_
_entity.id
_entity.type
_entity.pdbx_description
1 polymer ?
#
loop_
_entity_poly.entity_id
_entity_poly.type
_entity_poly.pdbx_seq_one_letter_code
_entity_poly.pdbx_strand_id
1 'polypeptide(L)'
;MPNLEIEYPKKPSKYSQQEWEARVNLAACYRLTDYYGWTSTVYNHITLRVPDTDTFLINCFGLNYNEICASNLVLVDLDGNKLSDDDFPINKAGFIIHSAIHQARPKDLHCVMHSHEVNSQTLAASKSKLIPLTQEGCQLYERVGYHEFNGIVLNDEEKEKLINA
;
A
#
# COMPACT_ATOMS: atom_id res chain seq x y z
N MET A 1 -18.27 18.17 -9.27
CA MET A 1 -18.73 16.79 -8.98
C MET A 1 -19.63 16.88 -7.75
N PRO A 2 -20.80 16.19 -7.70
CA PRO A 2 -21.57 16.16 -6.47
C PRO A 2 -20.71 15.58 -5.36
N ASN A 3 -20.73 16.20 -4.16
CA ASN A 3 -20.14 15.62 -2.97
C ASN A 3 -20.87 14.30 -2.69
N LEU A 4 -20.23 13.20 -3.02
CA LEU A 4 -20.68 11.88 -2.57
C LEU A 4 -20.34 11.81 -1.08
N GLU A 5 -21.36 11.93 -0.23
CA GLU A 5 -21.20 11.59 1.18
C GLU A 5 -20.93 10.08 1.27
N ILE A 6 -19.76 9.71 1.77
CA ILE A 6 -19.43 8.31 2.00
C ILE A 6 -20.08 7.89 3.31
N GLU A 7 -21.04 6.97 3.22
CA GLU A 7 -21.64 6.36 4.40
C GLU A 7 -20.77 5.19 4.88
N TYR A 8 -20.06 5.40 5.99
CA TYR A 8 -19.20 4.37 6.57
C TYR A 8 -20.01 3.34 7.37
N PRO A 9 -19.62 2.06 7.35
CA PRO A 9 -20.21 1.04 8.20
C PRO A 9 -20.07 1.41 9.69
N LYS A 10 -21.00 0.92 10.52
CA LYS A 10 -20.98 1.17 11.96
C LYS A 10 -19.63 0.78 12.57
N LYS A 11 -19.01 1.76 13.22
CA LYS A 11 -17.68 1.61 13.84
C LYS A 11 -17.74 0.72 15.08
N PRO A 12 -16.90 -0.34 15.18
CA PRO A 12 -16.67 -1.07 16.42
C PRO A 12 -16.06 -0.18 17.49
N SER A 13 -16.39 -0.44 18.77
CA SER A 13 -15.95 0.40 19.90
C SER A 13 -14.43 0.41 20.10
N LYS A 14 -13.73 -0.62 19.65
CA LYS A 14 -12.27 -0.77 19.81
C LYS A 14 -11.44 0.14 18.91
N TYR A 15 -12.02 0.76 17.87
CA TYR A 15 -11.31 1.63 16.92
C TYR A 15 -11.62 3.10 17.14
N SER A 16 -10.66 4.00 16.90
CA SER A 16 -10.93 5.43 16.73
C SER A 16 -11.74 5.67 15.44
N GLN A 17 -12.30 6.86 15.28
CA GLN A 17 -13.04 7.20 14.05
C GLN A 17 -12.10 7.20 12.84
N GLN A 18 -10.95 7.85 12.97
CA GLN A 18 -9.95 7.96 11.91
C GLN A 18 -9.40 6.58 11.50
N GLU A 19 -9.11 5.72 12.48
CA GLU A 19 -8.64 4.36 12.19
C GLU A 19 -9.72 3.54 11.47
N TRP A 20 -10.99 3.63 11.90
CA TRP A 20 -12.06 2.88 11.26
C TRP A 20 -12.30 3.31 9.81
N GLU A 21 -12.32 4.61 9.54
CA GLU A 21 -12.43 5.14 8.18
C GLU A 21 -11.25 4.71 7.31
N ALA A 22 -10.03 4.77 7.83
CA ALA A 22 -8.84 4.27 7.14
C ALA A 22 -8.94 2.76 6.82
N ARG A 23 -9.44 1.95 7.77
CA ARG A 23 -9.67 0.51 7.57
C ARG A 23 -10.68 0.23 6.47
N VAL A 24 -11.80 0.93 6.46
CA VAL A 24 -12.85 0.77 5.42
C VAL A 24 -12.31 1.19 4.05
N ASN A 25 -11.63 2.33 3.98
CA ASN A 25 -11.05 2.83 2.73
C ASN A 25 -9.98 1.89 2.18
N LEU A 26 -9.09 1.39 3.04
CA LEU A 26 -8.05 0.45 2.62
C LEU A 26 -8.64 -0.89 2.17
N ALA A 27 -9.64 -1.43 2.88
CA ALA A 27 -10.33 -2.64 2.47
C ALA A 27 -11.03 -2.47 1.11
N ALA A 28 -11.64 -1.32 0.85
CA ALA A 28 -12.22 -0.99 -0.44
C ALA A 28 -11.15 -0.93 -1.55
N CYS A 29 -9.98 -0.35 -1.27
CA CYS A 29 -8.84 -0.31 -2.19
C CYS A 29 -8.37 -1.72 -2.57
N TYR A 30 -8.21 -2.64 -1.60
CA TYR A 30 -7.89 -4.04 -1.85
C TYR A 30 -8.91 -4.72 -2.78
N ARG A 31 -10.21 -4.54 -2.53
CA ARG A 31 -11.27 -5.11 -3.36
C ARG A 31 -11.32 -4.55 -4.76
N LEU A 32 -11.06 -3.25 -4.93
CA LEU A 32 -10.95 -2.63 -6.25
C LEU A 32 -9.74 -3.16 -7.01
N THR A 33 -8.60 -3.34 -6.34
CA THR A 33 -7.40 -3.91 -6.95
C THR A 33 -7.63 -5.35 -7.43
N ASP A 34 -8.36 -6.15 -6.64
CA ASP A 34 -8.79 -7.49 -7.04
C ASP A 34 -9.75 -7.44 -8.24
N TYR A 35 -10.75 -6.56 -8.19
CA TYR A 35 -11.72 -6.37 -9.28
C TYR A 35 -11.06 -6.03 -10.62
N TYR A 36 -9.99 -5.23 -10.61
CA TYR A 36 -9.22 -4.89 -11.81
C TYR A 36 -8.20 -5.96 -12.21
N GLY A 37 -8.04 -7.02 -11.43
CA GLY A 37 -7.09 -8.09 -11.71
C GLY A 37 -5.61 -7.70 -11.51
N TRP A 38 -5.32 -6.70 -10.66
CA TRP A 38 -3.95 -6.22 -10.40
C TRP A 38 -3.29 -6.96 -9.24
N THR A 39 -3.67 -8.21 -9.04
CA THR A 39 -3.21 -9.04 -7.94
C THR A 39 -2.29 -10.15 -8.41
N SER A 40 -1.39 -10.60 -7.55
CA SER A 40 -0.60 -11.82 -7.75
C SER A 40 -0.60 -12.63 -6.46
N THR A 41 -1.62 -13.46 -6.29
CA THR A 41 -1.83 -14.28 -5.11
C THR A 41 -1.73 -13.45 -3.80
N VAL A 42 -0.89 -13.88 -2.84
CA VAL A 42 -0.74 -13.25 -1.51
C VAL A 42 0.50 -12.34 -1.40
N TYR A 43 1.20 -12.12 -2.50
CA TYR A 43 2.50 -11.40 -2.47
C TYR A 43 2.38 -9.87 -2.56
N ASN A 44 1.22 -9.37 -2.96
CA ASN A 44 0.97 -7.93 -3.02
C ASN A 44 0.57 -7.37 -1.66
N HIS A 45 0.78 -6.08 -1.48
CA HIS A 45 0.39 -5.37 -0.25
C HIS A 45 0.11 -3.90 -0.54
N ILE A 46 -0.83 -3.35 0.19
CA ILE A 46 -1.16 -1.92 0.18
C ILE A 46 -1.17 -1.46 1.63
N THR A 47 -0.61 -0.30 1.90
CA THR A 47 -0.64 0.31 3.23
C THR A 47 -1.29 1.67 3.20
N LEU A 48 -1.94 2.03 4.28
CA LEU A 48 -2.56 3.33 4.47
C LEU A 48 -2.23 3.86 5.86
N ARG A 49 -1.61 5.05 5.93
CA ARG A 49 -1.37 5.75 7.19
C ARG A 49 -2.70 6.09 7.86
N VAL A 50 -2.78 5.87 9.15
CA VAL A 50 -3.90 6.36 9.95
C VAL A 50 -3.70 7.85 10.16
N PRO A 51 -4.67 8.71 9.81
CA PRO A 51 -4.53 10.16 9.93
C PRO A 51 -4.11 10.60 11.34
N ASP A 52 -3.23 11.61 11.40
CA ASP A 52 -2.72 12.22 12.62
C ASP A 52 -1.95 11.26 13.55
N THR A 53 -1.43 10.15 13.01
CA THR A 53 -0.63 9.18 13.76
C THR A 53 0.64 8.76 13.00
N ASP A 54 1.59 8.15 13.72
CA ASP A 54 2.76 7.49 13.14
C ASP A 54 2.55 5.98 12.97
N THR A 55 1.31 5.59 12.67
CA THR A 55 0.93 4.20 12.43
C THR A 55 0.32 4.04 11.05
N PHE A 56 0.36 2.83 10.51
CA PHE A 56 -0.31 2.51 9.26
C PHE A 56 -0.93 1.11 9.28
N LEU A 57 -1.90 0.92 8.40
CA LEU A 57 -2.60 -0.34 8.20
C LEU A 57 -1.95 -1.11 7.06
N ILE A 58 -1.87 -2.43 7.21
CA ILE A 58 -1.41 -3.38 6.19
C ILE A 58 -2.33 -4.60 6.18
N ASN A 59 -2.38 -5.33 5.06
CA ASN A 59 -3.14 -6.57 4.99
C ASN A 59 -2.54 -7.69 5.85
N CYS A 60 -3.39 -8.56 6.35
CA CYS A 60 -2.98 -9.85 6.87
C CYS A 60 -2.29 -10.65 5.76
N PHE A 61 -1.08 -11.15 6.02
CA PHE A 61 -0.37 -12.00 5.08
C PHE A 61 -1.05 -13.38 4.95
N GLY A 62 -1.18 -13.84 3.72
CA GLY A 62 -1.79 -15.13 3.41
C GLY A 62 -3.25 -15.05 2.96
N LEU A 63 -3.88 -13.87 3.02
CA LEU A 63 -5.20 -13.64 2.45
C LEU A 63 -5.11 -13.03 1.04
N ASN A 64 -6.01 -13.46 0.16
CA ASN A 64 -6.22 -12.82 -1.12
C ASN A 64 -6.91 -11.46 -0.93
N TYR A 65 -6.79 -10.58 -1.91
CA TYR A 65 -7.32 -9.23 -1.81
C TYR A 65 -8.85 -9.15 -1.67
N ASN A 66 -9.59 -10.09 -2.27
CA ASN A 66 -11.05 -10.21 -2.10
C ASN A 66 -11.47 -10.72 -0.70
N GLU A 67 -10.54 -11.25 0.09
CA GLU A 67 -10.78 -11.69 1.46
C GLU A 67 -10.48 -10.58 2.48
N ILE A 68 -9.83 -9.49 2.05
CA ILE A 68 -9.50 -8.36 2.93
C ILE A 68 -10.76 -7.58 3.27
N CYS A 69 -10.93 -7.30 4.56
CA CYS A 69 -11.98 -6.46 5.10
C CYS A 69 -11.43 -5.55 6.22
N ALA A 70 -12.19 -4.55 6.61
CA ALA A 70 -11.77 -3.56 7.61
C ALA A 70 -11.33 -4.18 8.95
N SER A 71 -11.90 -5.34 9.32
CA SER A 71 -11.62 -6.00 10.60
C SER A 71 -10.40 -6.91 10.60
N ASN A 72 -9.87 -7.33 9.43
CA ASN A 72 -8.69 -8.19 9.33
C ASN A 72 -7.42 -7.45 8.85
N LEU A 73 -7.48 -6.13 8.74
CA LEU A 73 -6.30 -5.31 8.54
C LEU A 73 -5.50 -5.19 9.85
N VAL A 74 -4.19 -5.22 9.73
CA VAL A 74 -3.26 -5.15 10.85
C VAL A 74 -2.75 -3.73 11.02
N LEU A 75 -2.78 -3.20 12.24
CA LEU A 75 -2.19 -1.91 12.58
C LEU A 75 -0.75 -2.11 13.04
N VAL A 76 0.17 -1.35 12.47
CA VAL A 76 1.61 -1.40 12.79
C VAL A 76 2.17 0.00 12.98
N ASP A 77 3.23 0.13 13.78
CA ASP A 77 4.04 1.35 13.84
C ASP A 77 5.13 1.36 12.77
N LEU A 78 5.89 2.45 12.71
CA LEU A 78 6.96 2.62 11.75
C LEU A 78 8.18 1.71 12.02
N ASP A 79 8.29 1.15 13.21
CA ASP A 79 9.39 0.25 13.62
C ASP A 79 9.05 -1.23 13.39
N GLY A 80 7.80 -1.54 13.01
CA GLY A 80 7.32 -2.88 12.71
C GLY A 80 6.67 -3.60 13.87
N ASN A 81 6.40 -2.89 14.95
CA ASN A 81 5.64 -3.47 16.05
C ASN A 81 4.17 -3.54 15.65
N LYS A 82 3.59 -4.71 15.80
CA LYS A 82 2.17 -4.91 15.62
C LYS A 82 1.41 -4.33 16.81
N LEU A 83 0.47 -3.43 16.53
CA LEU A 83 -0.35 -2.75 17.52
C LEU A 83 -1.78 -3.32 17.59
N SER A 84 -2.17 -4.13 16.60
CA SER A 84 -3.45 -4.84 16.63
C SER A 84 -3.42 -5.99 17.63
N ASP A 85 -4.51 -6.14 18.38
CA ASP A 85 -4.73 -7.29 19.28
C ASP A 85 -5.38 -8.44 18.48
N ASP A 86 -4.58 -9.07 17.62
CA ASP A 86 -4.97 -10.21 16.78
C ASP A 86 -3.73 -11.07 16.48
N ASP A 87 -3.92 -12.29 15.98
CA ASP A 87 -2.85 -13.21 15.59
C ASP A 87 -2.49 -13.14 14.10
N PHE A 88 -2.98 -12.16 13.37
CA PHE A 88 -2.73 -12.05 11.94
C PHE A 88 -1.27 -11.76 11.63
N PRO A 89 -0.62 -12.57 10.77
CA PRO A 89 0.75 -12.31 10.34
C PRO A 89 0.83 -11.14 9.35
N ILE A 90 1.99 -10.49 9.31
CA ILE A 90 2.30 -9.46 8.31
C ILE A 90 3.42 -9.94 7.38
N ASN A 91 3.42 -9.46 6.14
CA ASN A 91 4.51 -9.67 5.21
C ASN A 91 5.69 -8.76 5.60
N LYS A 92 6.77 -9.35 6.13
CA LYS A 92 7.94 -8.60 6.59
C LYS A 92 8.61 -7.80 5.48
N ALA A 93 8.75 -8.34 4.27
CA ALA A 93 9.34 -7.62 3.15
C ALA A 93 8.48 -6.41 2.73
N GLY A 94 7.17 -6.60 2.64
CA GLY A 94 6.22 -5.53 2.36
C GLY A 94 6.24 -4.44 3.44
N PHE A 95 6.34 -4.84 4.71
CA PHE A 95 6.49 -3.89 5.80
C PHE A 95 7.74 -3.02 5.64
N ILE A 96 8.92 -3.63 5.41
CA ILE A 96 10.20 -2.91 5.30
C ILE A 96 10.17 -1.82 4.23
N ILE A 97 9.68 -2.15 3.03
CA ILE A 97 9.58 -1.21 1.91
C ILE A 97 8.61 -0.07 2.26
N HIS A 98 7.40 -0.42 2.71
CA HIS A 98 6.36 0.58 2.93
C HIS A 98 6.65 1.46 4.15
N SER A 99 7.22 0.92 5.24
CA SER A 99 7.63 1.72 6.40
C SER A 99 8.69 2.76 6.02
N ALA A 100 9.67 2.38 5.18
CA ALA A 100 10.68 3.32 4.70
C ALA A 100 10.06 4.51 3.96
N ILE A 101 9.12 4.24 3.07
CA ILE A 101 8.42 5.29 2.31
C ILE A 101 7.55 6.15 3.24
N HIS A 102 6.80 5.54 4.16
CA HIS A 102 6.00 6.27 5.16
C HIS A 102 6.87 7.14 6.08
N GLN A 103 8.07 6.68 6.47
CA GLN A 103 9.01 7.48 7.26
C GLN A 103 9.57 8.65 6.48
N ALA A 104 9.95 8.43 5.21
CA ALA A 104 10.56 9.48 4.37
C ALA A 104 9.56 10.57 3.96
N ARG A 105 8.28 10.22 3.81
CA ARG A 105 7.24 11.11 3.28
C ARG A 105 6.02 11.22 4.21
N PRO A 106 6.19 11.64 5.48
CA PRO A 106 5.10 11.61 6.47
C PRO A 106 3.97 12.61 6.22
N LYS A 107 4.22 13.68 5.46
CA LYS A 107 3.28 14.79 5.27
C LYS A 107 2.45 14.71 4.00
N ASP A 108 2.97 14.06 2.98
CA ASP A 108 2.39 14.10 1.63
C ASP A 108 2.10 12.73 1.02
N LEU A 109 2.57 11.65 1.66
CA LEU A 109 2.35 10.29 1.19
C LEU A 109 1.64 9.46 2.26
N HIS A 110 0.37 9.19 2.02
CA HIS A 110 -0.50 8.49 2.97
C HIS A 110 -0.75 7.03 2.60
N CYS A 111 -0.64 6.67 1.32
CA CYS A 111 -0.90 5.33 0.82
C CYS A 111 0.26 4.86 -0.05
N VAL A 112 0.70 3.63 0.16
CA VAL A 112 1.70 2.96 -0.68
C VAL A 112 1.11 1.65 -1.19
N MET A 113 1.18 1.43 -2.50
CA MET A 113 0.67 0.23 -3.15
C MET A 113 1.79 -0.50 -3.88
N HIS A 114 1.96 -1.77 -3.58
CA HIS A 114 2.76 -2.71 -4.35
C HIS A 114 1.84 -3.62 -5.15
N SER A 115 2.01 -3.67 -6.45
CA SER A 115 1.25 -4.56 -7.32
C SER A 115 2.16 -5.30 -8.31
N HIS A 116 1.66 -6.46 -8.83
CA HIS A 116 2.30 -7.24 -9.89
C HIS A 116 1.42 -7.25 -11.15
N GLU A 117 0.85 -6.09 -11.48
CA GLU A 117 0.04 -5.95 -12.68
C GLU A 117 0.90 -6.22 -13.93
N VAL A 118 0.40 -7.01 -14.88
CA VAL A 118 1.18 -7.58 -15.99
C VAL A 118 1.80 -6.51 -16.89
N ASN A 119 1.06 -5.43 -17.20
CA ASN A 119 1.59 -4.36 -18.04
C ASN A 119 2.69 -3.58 -17.34
N SER A 120 2.55 -3.32 -16.05
CA SER A 120 3.58 -2.67 -15.22
C SER A 120 4.84 -3.53 -15.12
N GLN A 121 4.70 -4.86 -14.91
CA GLN A 121 5.82 -5.80 -14.93
C GLN A 121 6.50 -5.84 -16.29
N THR A 122 5.73 -5.83 -17.38
CA THR A 122 6.27 -5.83 -18.74
C THR A 122 7.08 -4.58 -19.02
N LEU A 123 6.59 -3.42 -18.61
CA LEU A 123 7.33 -2.16 -18.72
C LEU A 123 8.60 -2.18 -17.87
N ALA A 124 8.52 -2.64 -16.62
CA ALA A 124 9.67 -2.74 -15.72
C ALA A 124 10.75 -3.71 -16.23
N ALA A 125 10.36 -4.80 -16.88
CA ALA A 125 11.29 -5.76 -17.49
C ALA A 125 11.88 -5.28 -18.83
N SER A 126 11.34 -4.22 -19.43
CA SER A 126 11.82 -3.66 -20.67
C SER A 126 13.02 -2.72 -20.44
N LYS A 127 13.82 -2.50 -21.49
CA LYS A 127 14.87 -1.45 -21.48
C LYS A 127 14.31 -0.04 -21.69
N SER A 128 13.04 0.06 -22.06
CA SER A 128 12.37 1.33 -22.33
C SER A 128 11.78 1.88 -21.05
N LYS A 129 11.89 3.20 -20.88
CA LYS A 129 11.14 3.92 -19.87
C LYS A 129 9.72 4.19 -20.35
N LEU A 130 8.81 4.55 -19.46
CA LEU A 130 7.49 5.03 -19.84
C LEU A 130 7.62 6.25 -20.77
N ILE A 131 7.06 6.13 -21.96
CA ILE A 131 7.02 7.24 -22.93
C ILE A 131 5.63 7.85 -22.87
N PRO A 132 5.48 9.16 -22.61
CA PRO A 132 4.17 9.81 -22.42
C PRO A 132 3.51 10.09 -23.79
N LEU A 133 3.08 9.04 -24.49
CA LEU A 133 2.44 9.15 -25.82
C LEU A 133 0.90 9.21 -25.74
N THR A 134 0.32 8.86 -24.59
CA THR A 134 -1.14 8.94 -24.38
C THR A 134 -1.47 9.99 -23.33
N GLN A 135 -2.73 10.41 -23.26
CA GLN A 135 -3.19 11.35 -22.25
C GLN A 135 -2.91 10.84 -20.82
N GLU A 136 -3.13 9.56 -20.58
CA GLU A 136 -2.87 8.90 -19.30
C GLU A 136 -1.36 8.85 -19.02
N GLY A 137 -0.54 8.51 -20.02
CA GLY A 137 0.92 8.52 -19.92
C GLY A 137 1.47 9.92 -19.62
N CYS A 138 0.89 10.96 -20.20
CA CYS A 138 1.27 12.35 -19.93
C CYS A 138 0.98 12.78 -18.47
N GLN A 139 -0.03 12.21 -17.81
CA GLN A 139 -0.30 12.48 -16.38
C GLN A 139 0.82 11.95 -15.47
N LEU A 140 1.56 10.95 -15.93
CA LEU A 140 2.67 10.34 -15.21
C LEU A 140 4.03 10.97 -15.57
N TYR A 141 4.07 11.94 -16.47
CA TYR A 141 5.31 12.61 -16.87
C TYR A 141 6.02 13.22 -15.66
N GLU A 142 7.31 12.97 -15.53
CA GLU A 142 8.15 13.36 -14.37
C GLU A 142 7.66 12.87 -12.99
N ARG A 143 6.77 11.87 -12.97
CA ARG A 143 6.26 11.26 -11.74
C ARG A 143 6.61 9.78 -11.60
N VAL A 144 7.42 9.24 -12.51
CA VAL A 144 7.86 7.84 -12.50
C VAL A 144 9.33 7.77 -12.19
N GLY A 145 9.66 7.19 -11.04
CA GLY A 145 11.01 6.79 -10.67
C GLY A 145 11.34 5.39 -11.20
N TYR A 146 12.64 5.10 -11.33
CA TYR A 146 13.13 3.79 -11.75
C TYR A 146 14.19 3.32 -10.76
N HIS A 147 13.92 2.20 -10.12
CA HIS A 147 14.80 1.56 -9.17
C HIS A 147 15.32 0.25 -9.75
N GLU A 148 16.64 0.00 -9.64
CA GLU A 148 17.22 -1.27 -10.07
C GLU A 148 16.85 -2.39 -9.10
N PHE A 149 16.50 -3.56 -9.65
CA PHE A 149 16.20 -4.72 -8.84
C PHE A 149 17.45 -5.29 -8.18
N ASN A 150 17.51 -5.24 -6.86
CA ASN A 150 18.62 -5.74 -6.04
C ASN A 150 18.25 -6.99 -5.22
N GLY A 151 17.15 -7.66 -5.53
CA GLY A 151 16.67 -8.83 -4.80
C GLY A 151 15.50 -8.52 -3.87
N ILE A 152 15.18 -9.48 -2.99
CA ILE A 152 14.12 -9.32 -1.99
C ILE A 152 14.63 -8.43 -0.86
N VAL A 153 13.90 -7.36 -0.57
CA VAL A 153 14.26 -6.38 0.47
C VAL A 153 14.15 -7.02 1.86
N LEU A 154 15.28 -7.26 2.49
CA LEU A 154 15.37 -7.84 3.83
C LEU A 154 16.23 -7.02 4.79
N ASN A 155 16.84 -5.92 4.32
CA ASN A 155 17.78 -5.10 5.10
C ASN A 155 17.53 -3.60 4.91
N ASP A 156 18.16 -2.79 5.76
CA ASP A 156 17.98 -1.34 5.78
C ASP A 156 18.70 -0.60 4.64
N GLU A 157 19.72 -1.20 4.02
CA GLU A 157 20.45 -0.57 2.91
C GLU A 157 19.57 -0.32 1.68
N GLU A 158 18.59 -1.18 1.46
CA GLU A 158 17.64 -1.06 0.36
C GLU A 158 16.62 0.06 0.59
N LYS A 159 16.31 0.39 1.84
CA LYS A 159 15.42 1.51 2.18
C LYS A 159 15.92 2.84 1.63
N GLU A 160 17.20 3.14 1.82
CA GLU A 160 17.78 4.40 1.35
C GLU A 160 17.74 4.51 -0.18
N LYS A 161 18.00 3.42 -0.88
CA LYS A 161 17.93 3.40 -2.35
C LYS A 161 16.52 3.64 -2.87
N LEU A 162 15.50 3.03 -2.24
CA LEU A 162 14.09 3.22 -2.59
C LEU A 162 13.60 4.66 -2.34
N ILE A 163 14.07 5.29 -1.27
CA ILE A 163 13.69 6.66 -0.93
C ILE A 163 14.28 7.66 -1.93
N ASN A 164 15.46 7.35 -2.49
CA ASN A 164 16.19 8.24 -3.40
C ASN A 164 15.87 8.00 -4.89
N ALA A 165 15.07 7.00 -5.22
CA ALA A 165 14.65 6.70 -6.59
C ALA A 165 13.41 7.49 -7.02
#